data_0f394b57c427fc5287b224b8e07a1f5f
#
_entry.id   0f394b57c427fc5287b224b8e07a1f5f
#
_cell.length_a   1.000
_cell.length_b   1.000
_cell.length_c   1.000
_cell.angle_alpha   90.00
_cell.angle_beta   90.00
_cell.angle_gamma   90.00
#
_symmetry.space_group_name_H-M   'P 1'
#
loop_
_entity.id
_entity.type
_entity.pdbx_description
1 polymer ?
#
loop_
_entity_poly.entity_id
_entity_poly.type
_entity_poly.pdbx_seq_one_letter_code
_entity_poly.pdbx_strand_id
1 'polypeptide(L)'
;MYDELTPTDIKKMEDEIEYRKLVVRPKALEDVKEARAHGDLSENFEYYAAKKYKNQNESRIRYLERMIKTAKVISENSAADEVGINNTVTVEFIDDGTEEDYKIVTTVRGNSLEGLISNESPLGKALLGKKVGDVVHVQVLSLIHI
;
A
#
# COMPACT_ATOMS: atom_id res chain seq x y z
N MET A 1 16.71 0.59 -5.40
CA MET A 1 15.64 -0.45 -5.34
C MET A 1 14.32 0.18 -5.73
N TYR A 2 13.54 -0.50 -6.52
CA TYR A 2 12.23 -0.03 -6.97
C TYR A 2 11.17 -1.07 -6.62
N ASP A 3 9.93 -0.59 -6.44
CA ASP A 3 8.79 -1.47 -6.16
C ASP A 3 8.05 -1.81 -7.45
N GLU A 4 7.45 -2.98 -7.48
CA GLU A 4 6.57 -3.36 -8.57
C GLU A 4 5.20 -2.75 -8.36
N LEU A 5 4.69 -2.01 -9.36
CA LEU A 5 3.41 -1.35 -9.30
C LEU A 5 2.58 -1.69 -10.53
N THR A 6 1.28 -1.83 -10.34
CA THR A 6 0.34 -1.99 -11.46
C THR A 6 -0.11 -0.60 -11.93
N PRO A 7 -0.67 -0.49 -13.15
CA PRO A 7 -1.26 0.78 -13.59
C PRO A 7 -2.33 1.31 -12.63
N THR A 8 -3.11 0.45 -11.99
CA THR A 8 -4.11 0.86 -10.99
C THR A 8 -3.44 1.49 -9.76
N ASP A 9 -2.32 0.93 -9.31
CA ASP A 9 -1.57 1.50 -8.19
C ASP A 9 -1.06 2.89 -8.52
N ILE A 10 -0.48 3.05 -9.72
CA ILE A 10 0.06 4.34 -10.17
C ILE A 10 -1.06 5.37 -10.22
N LYS A 11 -2.22 5.01 -10.77
CA LYS A 11 -3.37 5.92 -10.84
C LYS A 11 -3.83 6.36 -9.47
N LYS A 12 -3.94 5.44 -8.52
CA LYS A 12 -4.32 5.78 -7.14
C LYS A 12 -3.30 6.69 -6.48
N MET A 13 -2.02 6.46 -6.73
CA MET A 13 -0.95 7.30 -6.19
C MET A 13 -0.97 8.69 -6.82
N GLU A 14 -1.20 8.80 -8.12
CA GLU A 14 -1.35 10.08 -8.81
C GLU A 14 -2.56 10.86 -8.29
N ASP A 15 -3.68 10.18 -8.06
CA ASP A 15 -4.88 10.79 -7.51
C ASP A 15 -4.63 11.30 -6.09
N GLU A 16 -3.91 10.55 -5.28
CA GLU A 16 -3.53 11.00 -3.93
C GLU A 16 -2.62 12.21 -3.98
N ILE A 17 -1.63 12.23 -4.88
CA ILE A 17 -0.73 13.37 -5.05
C ILE A 17 -1.53 14.62 -5.42
N GLU A 18 -2.44 14.49 -6.37
CA GLU A 18 -3.27 15.60 -6.81
C GLU A 18 -4.11 16.15 -5.65
N TYR A 19 -4.78 15.27 -4.91
CA TYR A 19 -5.57 15.65 -3.74
C TYR A 19 -4.73 16.39 -2.71
N ARG A 20 -3.53 15.88 -2.41
CA ARG A 20 -2.64 16.49 -1.43
C ARG A 20 -2.11 17.84 -1.88
N LYS A 21 -1.89 18.03 -3.17
CA LYS A 21 -1.42 19.32 -3.70
C LYS A 21 -2.54 20.35 -3.82
N LEU A 22 -3.74 19.93 -4.22
CA LEU A 22 -4.84 20.85 -4.50
C LEU A 22 -5.75 21.12 -3.31
N VAL A 23 -5.88 20.18 -2.39
CA VAL A 23 -6.80 20.28 -1.24
C VAL A 23 -6.05 20.37 0.08
N VAL A 24 -5.19 19.41 0.37
CA VAL A 24 -4.51 19.34 1.67
C VAL A 24 -3.47 20.44 1.85
N ARG A 25 -2.62 20.65 0.84
CA ARG A 25 -1.54 21.64 0.91
C ARG A 25 -2.04 23.06 1.17
N PRO A 26 -3.02 23.59 0.42
CA PRO A 26 -3.50 24.96 0.67
C PRO A 26 -4.09 25.10 2.06
N LYS A 27 -4.85 24.13 2.52
CA LYS A 27 -5.44 24.12 3.86
C LYS A 27 -4.36 24.07 4.95
N ALA A 28 -3.36 23.23 4.77
CA ALA A 28 -2.25 23.11 5.72
C ALA A 28 -1.45 24.39 5.81
N LEU A 29 -1.21 25.05 4.67
CA LEU A 29 -0.51 26.34 4.64
C LEU A 29 -1.31 27.44 5.34
N GLU A 30 -2.62 27.46 5.14
CA GLU A 30 -3.51 28.40 5.80
C GLU A 30 -3.52 28.18 7.31
N ASP A 31 -3.57 26.92 7.75
CA ASP A 31 -3.56 26.57 9.17
C ASP A 31 -2.27 27.03 9.85
N VAL A 32 -1.12 26.88 9.19
CA VAL A 32 0.16 27.37 9.70
C VAL A 32 0.14 28.89 9.83
N LYS A 33 -0.36 29.57 8.81
CA LYS A 33 -0.45 31.05 8.81
C LYS A 33 -1.34 31.53 9.94
N GLU A 34 -2.50 30.90 10.12
CA GLU A 34 -3.46 31.24 11.16
C GLU A 34 -2.87 31.01 12.55
N ALA A 35 -2.25 29.86 12.78
CA ALA A 35 -1.64 29.52 14.05
C ALA A 35 -0.49 30.47 14.39
N ARG A 36 0.30 30.88 13.40
CA ARG A 36 1.39 31.82 13.58
C ARG A 36 0.88 33.19 14.05
N ALA A 37 -0.30 33.58 13.59
CA ALA A 37 -0.91 34.86 13.95
C ALA A 37 -1.44 34.89 15.39
N HIS A 38 -1.58 33.74 16.05
CA HIS A 38 -2.16 33.64 17.39
C HIS A 38 -1.19 33.95 18.53
N GLY A 39 0.06 34.31 18.27
CA GLY A 39 0.93 34.82 19.32
C GLY A 39 2.33 34.22 19.36
N ASP A 40 2.88 34.03 20.56
CA ASP A 40 4.25 33.63 20.79
C ASP A 40 4.54 32.22 20.23
N LEU A 41 5.45 32.18 19.25
CA LEU A 41 5.80 30.93 18.57
C LEU A 41 6.52 29.94 19.48
N SER A 42 7.19 30.41 20.55
CA SER A 42 7.94 29.50 21.43
C SER A 42 7.03 28.59 22.26
N GLU A 43 5.79 29.01 22.52
CA GLU A 43 4.81 28.24 23.30
C GLU A 43 3.54 27.92 22.50
N ASN A 44 3.57 28.16 21.20
CA ASN A 44 2.39 27.97 20.35
C ASN A 44 2.32 26.54 19.84
N PHE A 45 1.65 25.68 20.59
CA PHE A 45 1.45 24.28 20.22
C PHE A 45 0.62 24.12 18.93
N GLU A 46 -0.30 25.03 18.67
CA GLU A 46 -1.07 25.02 17.42
C GLU A 46 -0.17 25.21 16.22
N TYR A 47 0.79 26.13 16.33
CA TYR A 47 1.75 26.39 15.27
C TYR A 47 2.63 25.17 15.00
N TYR A 48 3.15 24.53 16.05
CA TYR A 48 3.99 23.35 15.87
C TYR A 48 3.20 22.18 15.30
N ALA A 49 1.97 21.98 15.74
CA ALA A 49 1.10 20.92 15.20
C ALA A 49 0.77 21.17 13.73
N ALA A 50 0.42 22.39 13.38
CA ALA A 50 0.09 22.77 12.00
C ALA A 50 1.30 22.60 11.08
N LYS A 51 2.48 23.02 11.55
CA LYS A 51 3.73 22.88 10.80
C LYS A 51 4.09 21.42 10.59
N LYS A 52 3.92 20.59 11.62
CA LYS A 52 4.17 19.15 11.52
C LYS A 52 3.25 18.50 10.51
N TYR A 53 1.96 18.83 10.55
CA TYR A 53 0.98 18.30 9.60
C TYR A 53 1.33 18.69 8.16
N LYS A 54 1.66 19.96 7.94
CA LYS A 54 2.11 20.47 6.63
C LYS A 54 3.32 19.66 6.14
N ASN A 55 4.33 19.49 6.99
CA ASN A 55 5.55 18.79 6.61
C ASN A 55 5.31 17.32 6.33
N GLN A 56 4.40 16.67 7.07
CA GLN A 56 4.01 15.30 6.81
C GLN A 56 3.34 15.16 5.44
N ASN A 57 2.49 16.11 5.08
CA ASN A 57 1.87 16.13 3.76
C ASN A 57 2.91 16.25 2.64
N GLU A 58 3.87 17.18 2.79
CA GLU A 58 4.93 17.37 1.80
C GLU A 58 5.82 16.12 1.68
N SER A 59 6.13 15.48 2.80
CA SER A 59 6.90 14.23 2.80
C SER A 59 6.15 13.11 2.09
N ARG A 60 4.85 13.00 2.29
CA ARG A 60 4.04 11.99 1.63
C ARG A 60 3.99 12.22 0.11
N ILE A 61 3.86 13.48 -0.31
CA ILE A 61 3.89 13.83 -1.74
C ILE A 61 5.21 13.40 -2.35
N ARG A 62 6.33 13.74 -1.72
CA ARG A 62 7.65 13.36 -2.23
C ARG A 62 7.83 11.84 -2.29
N TYR A 63 7.33 11.14 -1.28
CA TYR A 63 7.38 9.69 -1.25
C TYR A 63 6.61 9.08 -2.44
N LEU A 64 5.38 9.54 -2.66
CA LEU A 64 4.56 9.04 -3.76
C LEU A 64 5.17 9.35 -5.12
N GLU A 65 5.67 10.58 -5.31
CA GLU A 65 6.33 10.96 -6.56
C GLU A 65 7.56 10.11 -6.85
N ARG A 66 8.35 9.82 -5.82
CA ARG A 66 9.53 8.96 -5.96
C ARG A 66 9.14 7.53 -6.29
N MET A 67 8.11 7.00 -5.63
CA MET A 67 7.62 5.65 -5.90
C MET A 67 7.18 5.50 -7.36
N ILE A 68 6.43 6.46 -7.87
CA ILE A 68 5.97 6.44 -9.26
C ILE A 68 7.17 6.53 -10.21
N LYS A 69 8.12 7.41 -9.92
CA LYS A 69 9.28 7.63 -10.77
C LYS A 69 10.18 6.38 -10.89
N THR A 70 10.32 5.64 -9.80
CA THR A 70 11.22 4.48 -9.74
C THR A 70 10.51 3.15 -9.87
N ALA A 71 9.19 3.15 -10.11
CA ALA A 71 8.39 1.94 -10.16
C ALA A 71 8.71 1.08 -11.37
N LYS A 72 8.65 -0.23 -11.15
CA LYS A 72 8.58 -1.20 -12.24
C LYS A 72 7.10 -1.51 -12.47
N VAL A 73 6.58 -1.17 -13.64
CA VAL A 73 5.17 -1.41 -13.97
C VAL A 73 4.98 -2.87 -14.32
N ILE A 74 4.04 -3.51 -13.65
CA ILE A 74 3.69 -4.92 -13.88
C ILE A 74 2.26 -5.04 -14.35
N SER A 75 1.97 -6.12 -15.10
CA SER A 75 0.64 -6.36 -15.65
C SER A 75 -0.34 -6.76 -14.56
N GLU A 76 -1.57 -6.26 -14.68
CA GLU A 76 -2.70 -6.68 -13.84
C GLU A 76 -3.50 -7.80 -14.49
N ASN A 77 -3.20 -8.12 -15.75
CA ASN A 77 -3.94 -9.12 -16.50
C ASN A 77 -3.45 -10.53 -16.16
N SER A 78 -4.40 -11.45 -15.96
CA SER A 78 -4.10 -12.84 -15.73
C SER A 78 -5.14 -13.69 -16.47
N ALA A 79 -4.81 -14.96 -16.73
CA ALA A 79 -5.79 -15.88 -17.29
C ALA A 79 -6.94 -16.09 -16.30
N ALA A 80 -8.13 -16.40 -16.79
CA ALA A 80 -9.34 -16.48 -15.96
C ALA A 80 -9.25 -17.54 -14.86
N ASP A 81 -8.45 -18.58 -15.08
CA ASP A 81 -8.27 -19.69 -14.15
C ASP A 81 -6.99 -19.61 -13.31
N GLU A 82 -6.23 -18.53 -13.46
CA GLU A 82 -4.97 -18.33 -12.73
C GLU A 82 -5.11 -17.26 -11.66
N VAL A 83 -4.33 -17.44 -10.59
CA VAL A 83 -4.22 -16.41 -9.55
C VAL A 83 -3.33 -15.28 -10.08
N GLY A 84 -3.88 -14.10 -10.16
CA GLY A 84 -3.16 -12.91 -10.57
C GLY A 84 -3.25 -11.82 -9.52
N ILE A 85 -2.56 -10.70 -9.77
CA ILE A 85 -2.62 -9.55 -8.88
C ILE A 85 -4.06 -9.01 -8.89
N ASN A 86 -4.54 -8.61 -7.71
CA ASN A 86 -5.90 -8.15 -7.45
C ASN A 86 -6.96 -9.26 -7.43
N ASN A 87 -6.57 -10.52 -7.55
CA ASN A 87 -7.49 -11.65 -7.39
C ASN A 87 -7.59 -12.08 -5.94
N THR A 88 -8.78 -12.51 -5.54
CA THR A 88 -9.03 -13.10 -4.23
C THR A 88 -8.97 -14.61 -4.36
N VAL A 89 -8.26 -15.25 -3.47
CA VAL A 89 -8.05 -16.70 -3.47
C VAL A 89 -8.42 -17.26 -2.11
N THR A 90 -9.23 -18.33 -2.12
CA THR A 90 -9.50 -19.11 -0.91
C THR A 90 -8.48 -20.24 -0.84
N VAL A 91 -7.73 -20.30 0.26
CA VAL A 91 -6.74 -21.35 0.48
C VAL A 91 -7.13 -22.20 1.68
N GLU A 92 -6.85 -23.49 1.58
CA GLU A 92 -7.04 -24.42 2.68
C GLU A 92 -5.68 -24.84 3.22
N PHE A 93 -5.50 -24.67 4.53
CA PHE A 93 -4.29 -25.13 5.21
C PHE A 93 -4.44 -26.63 5.48
N ILE A 94 -3.64 -27.42 4.80
CA ILE A 94 -3.77 -28.88 4.84
C ILE A 94 -3.58 -29.43 6.25
N ASP A 95 -2.73 -28.80 7.05
CA ASP A 95 -2.39 -29.27 8.39
C ASP A 95 -3.59 -29.31 9.36
N ASP A 96 -4.46 -28.31 9.31
CA ASP A 96 -5.59 -28.20 10.23
C ASP A 96 -6.96 -28.06 9.55
N GLY A 97 -6.99 -28.02 8.22
CA GLY A 97 -8.23 -27.94 7.46
C GLY A 97 -8.91 -26.58 7.49
N THR A 98 -8.26 -25.54 8.02
CA THR A 98 -8.83 -24.20 8.04
C THR A 98 -8.75 -23.55 6.65
N GLU A 99 -9.69 -22.65 6.38
CA GLU A 99 -9.73 -21.89 5.14
C GLU A 99 -9.57 -20.41 5.42
N GLU A 100 -8.83 -19.74 4.55
CA GLU A 100 -8.62 -18.29 4.62
C GLU A 100 -8.71 -17.70 3.22
N ASP A 101 -9.28 -16.50 3.12
CA ASP A 101 -9.34 -15.76 1.87
C ASP A 101 -8.23 -14.73 1.84
N TYR A 102 -7.46 -14.70 0.74
CA TYR A 102 -6.41 -13.73 0.53
C TYR A 102 -6.59 -13.06 -0.81
N LYS A 103 -6.34 -11.75 -0.83
CA LYS A 103 -6.25 -10.99 -2.07
C LYS A 103 -4.79 -10.66 -2.31
N ILE A 104 -4.28 -11.01 -3.49
CA ILE A 104 -2.89 -10.71 -3.85
C ILE A 104 -2.84 -9.27 -4.36
N VAL A 105 -2.02 -8.46 -3.73
CA VAL A 105 -1.87 -7.03 -4.08
C VAL A 105 -0.40 -6.70 -4.20
N THR A 106 -0.09 -5.52 -4.73
CA THR A 106 1.29 -5.02 -4.72
C THR A 106 1.70 -4.67 -3.29
N THR A 107 3.00 -4.66 -3.03
CA THR A 107 3.56 -4.44 -1.69
C THR A 107 3.03 -3.16 -1.05
N VAL A 108 2.85 -2.09 -1.83
CA VAL A 108 2.37 -0.81 -1.30
C VAL A 108 0.93 -0.88 -0.75
N ARG A 109 0.16 -1.91 -1.14
CA ARG A 109 -1.21 -2.10 -0.68
C ARG A 109 -1.37 -3.27 0.29
N GLY A 110 -0.27 -3.95 0.64
CA GLY A 110 -0.32 -5.12 1.51
C GLY A 110 -0.80 -4.78 2.92
N ASN A 111 -1.73 -5.58 3.45
CA ASN A 111 -2.19 -5.51 4.83
C ASN A 111 -2.70 -6.90 5.22
N SER A 112 -1.86 -7.67 5.91
CA SER A 112 -2.19 -9.05 6.27
C SER A 112 -3.39 -9.16 7.21
N LEU A 113 -3.68 -8.13 8.00
CA LEU A 113 -4.84 -8.14 8.90
C LEU A 113 -6.15 -8.07 8.12
N GLU A 114 -6.14 -7.47 6.93
CA GLU A 114 -7.31 -7.39 6.04
C GLU A 114 -7.31 -8.48 4.99
N GLY A 115 -6.36 -9.42 5.05
CA GLY A 115 -6.24 -10.46 4.04
C GLY A 115 -5.61 -10.00 2.74
N LEU A 116 -4.98 -8.81 2.74
CA LEU A 116 -4.26 -8.27 1.59
C LEU A 116 -2.79 -8.66 1.69
N ILE A 117 -2.35 -9.58 0.86
CA ILE A 117 -0.96 -10.06 0.90
C ILE A 117 -0.18 -9.56 -0.31
N SER A 118 1.09 -9.24 -0.06
CA SER A 118 1.98 -8.74 -1.10
C SER A 118 2.30 -9.81 -2.13
N ASN A 119 2.36 -9.41 -3.41
CA ASN A 119 2.85 -10.28 -4.48
C ASN A 119 4.31 -10.70 -4.26
N GLU A 120 5.06 -9.97 -3.44
CA GLU A 120 6.46 -10.27 -3.13
C GLU A 120 6.61 -11.10 -1.85
N SER A 121 5.54 -11.31 -1.09
CA SER A 121 5.58 -12.15 0.10
C SER A 121 5.76 -13.63 -0.27
N PRO A 122 6.28 -14.47 0.62
CA PRO A 122 6.41 -15.90 0.34
C PRO A 122 5.09 -16.56 -0.09
N LEU A 123 3.99 -16.23 0.59
CA LEU A 123 2.67 -16.77 0.26
C LEU A 123 2.19 -16.24 -1.09
N GLY A 124 2.31 -14.91 -1.32
CA GLY A 124 1.90 -14.30 -2.58
C GLY A 124 2.66 -14.87 -3.76
N LYS A 125 3.98 -15.03 -3.65
CA LYS A 125 4.80 -15.62 -4.70
C LYS A 125 4.40 -17.06 -5.00
N ALA A 126 4.06 -17.84 -3.97
CA ALA A 126 3.68 -19.22 -4.14
C ALA A 126 2.33 -19.35 -4.84
N LEU A 127 1.40 -18.42 -4.60
CA LEU A 127 0.06 -18.46 -5.16
C LEU A 127 -0.04 -17.91 -6.57
N LEU A 128 0.79 -16.93 -6.93
CA LEU A 128 0.72 -16.31 -8.26
C LEU A 128 0.94 -17.34 -9.37
N GLY A 129 0.09 -17.30 -10.38
CA GLY A 129 0.17 -18.22 -11.52
C GLY A 129 -0.40 -19.61 -11.27
N LYS A 130 -0.87 -19.87 -10.06
CA LYS A 130 -1.46 -21.17 -9.72
C LYS A 130 -2.94 -21.20 -10.09
N LYS A 131 -3.49 -22.39 -10.13
CA LYS A 131 -4.89 -22.63 -10.51
C LYS A 131 -5.64 -23.27 -9.36
N VAL A 132 -6.96 -23.20 -9.41
CA VAL A 132 -7.82 -23.87 -8.44
C VAL A 132 -7.49 -25.37 -8.42
N GLY A 133 -7.29 -25.90 -7.23
CA GLY A 133 -6.93 -27.31 -7.03
C GLY A 133 -5.43 -27.53 -6.90
N ASP A 134 -4.59 -26.54 -7.19
CA ASP A 134 -3.15 -26.66 -7.03
C ASP A 134 -2.77 -26.69 -5.55
N VAL A 135 -1.73 -27.47 -5.24
CA VAL A 135 -1.14 -27.55 -3.90
C VAL A 135 0.22 -26.88 -3.95
N VAL A 136 0.47 -25.96 -3.04
CA VAL A 136 1.75 -25.23 -2.97
C VAL A 136 2.37 -25.40 -1.60
N HIS A 137 3.70 -25.38 -1.57
CA HIS A 137 4.47 -25.39 -0.33
C HIS A 137 5.08 -24.02 -0.14
N VAL A 138 4.86 -23.45 1.05
CA VAL A 138 5.44 -22.16 1.40
C VAL A 138 6.34 -22.35 2.62
N GLN A 139 7.62 -22.08 2.42
CA GLN A 139 8.52 -22.05 3.56
C GLN A 139 8.49 -20.65 4.17
N VAL A 140 7.93 -20.58 5.35
CA VAL A 140 7.99 -19.40 6.18
C VAL A 140 8.72 -19.79 7.47
N LEU A 141 9.25 -18.81 8.16
CA LEU A 141 9.99 -19.05 9.41
C LEU A 141 9.11 -19.63 10.53
N SER A 142 7.82 -19.67 10.33
CA SER A 142 6.88 -20.30 11.23
C SER A 142 6.33 -21.59 10.62
N LEU A 143 5.72 -22.42 11.44
CA LEU A 143 5.24 -23.75 11.09
C LEU A 143 3.97 -23.75 10.23
N ILE A 144 3.75 -22.73 9.43
CA ILE A 144 2.59 -22.66 8.54
C ILE A 144 2.95 -23.34 7.23
N HIS A 145 2.25 -24.42 6.93
CA HIS A 145 2.34 -25.14 5.66
C HIS A 145 1.06 -24.87 4.86
N ILE A 146 1.23 -24.64 3.59
CA ILE A 146 0.11 -24.43 2.67
C ILE A 146 0.20 -25.45 1.55
#